data_70ec385f7e0e3f72f78dd892f02944b4
#
_entry.id   70ec385f7e0e3f72f78dd892f02944b4
#
_cell.length_a   1.000
_cell.length_b   1.000
_cell.length_c   1.000
_cell.angle_alpha   90.00
_cell.angle_beta   90.00
_cell.angle_gamma   90.00
#
_symmetry.space_group_name_H-M   'P 1'
#
loop_
_entity.id
_entity.type
_entity.pdbx_description
1 polymer ?
#
loop_
_entity_poly.entity_id
_entity_poly.type
_entity_poly.pdbx_seq_one_letter_code
_entity_poly.pdbx_strand_id
1 'polypeptide(L)'
;ASSPSGEKQPLHDLSNEDIKRGWRELGFFCELDDQNRVWTLTGSRAGLLHFPDLLRGFIIDPANASDGAQQHYGPYGSLDIMTYADAGLTGNAIRGSLTDLDRLASIVETHLVVAEPGTSIRIREEYAPDSRYALVLDVRADGFDPSSTDSERLGSTAERGAPKKTSS
;
A
#
# COMPACT_ATOMS: atom_id res chain seq x y z
N ALA A 1 18.31 28.28 -8.64
CA ALA A 1 18.04 27.98 -8.37
C ALA A 1 17.62 27.66 -8.14
N SER A 2 17.78 27.70 -8.25
CA SER A 2 17.45 27.39 -7.88
C SER A 2 17.10 26.93 -7.57
N SER A 3 17.10 26.86 -7.57
CA SER A 3 16.86 26.50 -7.10
C SER A 3 16.73 25.96 -6.54
N PRO A 4 17.06 26.05 -6.70
CA PRO A 4 17.15 25.06 -5.82
C PRO A 4 16.14 25.00 -4.90
N SER A 5 15.70 25.82 -4.71
CA SER A 5 14.70 25.74 -3.79
C SER A 5 13.74 24.72 -4.15
N GLY A 6 13.55 24.52 -5.33
CA GLY A 6 12.58 23.54 -5.69
C GLY A 6 12.89 22.20 -5.13
N GLU A 7 14.12 21.94 -4.90
CA GLU A 7 14.45 20.66 -4.45
C GLU A 7 13.96 20.38 -3.11
N LYS A 8 13.62 21.33 -2.38
CA LYS A 8 13.17 21.09 -1.05
C LYS A 8 11.70 21.13 -0.91
N GLN A 9 10.99 20.79 -1.94
CA GLN A 9 9.55 20.83 -1.89
C GLN A 9 9.00 19.93 -0.84
N PRO A 10 8.15 20.39 0.04
CA PRO A 10 7.52 19.51 1.02
C PRO A 10 6.54 18.60 0.34
N LEU A 11 6.21 17.51 1.02
CA LEU A 11 5.28 16.56 0.45
C LEU A 11 3.94 17.15 0.11
N HIS A 12 3.45 18.07 0.91
CA HIS A 12 2.13 18.62 0.63
C HIS A 12 2.14 19.53 -0.59
N ASP A 13 3.32 19.82 -1.14
CA ASP A 13 3.39 20.62 -2.34
C ASP A 13 3.47 19.78 -3.61
N LEU A 14 3.43 18.46 -3.50
CA LEU A 14 3.45 17.63 -4.68
C LEU A 14 2.23 17.90 -5.52
N SER A 15 2.40 17.93 -6.81
CA SER A 15 1.27 18.16 -7.71
C SER A 15 0.40 16.93 -7.77
N ASN A 16 -0.84 17.11 -8.20
CA ASN A 16 -1.73 15.99 -8.41
C ASN A 16 -1.17 15.02 -9.44
N GLU A 17 -0.45 15.51 -10.44
CA GLU A 17 0.12 14.64 -11.44
C GLU A 17 1.23 13.78 -10.85
N ASP A 18 2.02 14.32 -9.94
CA ASP A 18 3.06 13.56 -9.29
C ASP A 18 2.46 12.46 -8.42
N ILE A 19 1.39 12.79 -7.73
CA ILE A 19 0.71 11.82 -6.88
C ILE A 19 0.10 10.71 -7.72
N LYS A 20 -0.55 11.07 -8.84
CA LYS A 20 -1.12 10.06 -9.72
C LYS A 20 -0.06 9.13 -10.28
N ARG A 21 1.07 9.71 -10.68
CA ARG A 21 2.18 8.92 -11.19
C ARG A 21 2.67 7.95 -10.14
N GLY A 22 2.76 8.42 -8.89
CA GLY A 22 3.20 7.55 -7.79
C GLY A 22 2.32 6.35 -7.59
N TRP A 23 0.98 6.53 -7.65
CA TRP A 23 0.08 5.40 -7.52
C TRP A 23 0.22 4.43 -8.69
N ARG A 24 0.41 4.96 -9.90
CA ARG A 24 0.57 4.10 -11.07
C ARG A 24 1.87 3.34 -11.04
N GLU A 25 2.92 3.95 -10.52
CA GLU A 25 4.21 3.25 -10.38
C GLU A 25 4.14 2.18 -9.32
N LEU A 26 3.43 2.44 -8.23
CA LEU A 26 3.22 1.43 -7.20
C LEU A 26 2.41 0.27 -7.74
N GLY A 27 1.45 0.54 -8.60
CA GLY A 27 0.62 -0.47 -9.24
C GLY A 27 -0.72 -0.67 -8.57
N PHE A 28 -0.91 -0.17 -7.36
CA PHE A 28 -2.15 -0.31 -6.63
C PHE A 28 -2.32 0.86 -5.68
N PHE A 29 -3.55 1.09 -5.27
CA PHE A 29 -3.85 2.08 -4.24
C PHE A 29 -3.79 1.38 -2.88
N CYS A 30 -3.13 2.00 -1.92
CA CYS A 30 -2.98 1.42 -0.60
C CYS A 30 -3.59 2.34 0.45
N GLU A 31 -4.40 1.77 1.32
CA GLU A 31 -5.05 2.54 2.36
C GLU A 31 -5.08 1.74 3.66
N LEU A 32 -4.73 2.38 4.76
CA LEU A 32 -4.85 1.77 6.07
C LEU A 32 -6.09 2.33 6.74
N ASP A 33 -7.02 1.46 7.08
CA ASP A 33 -8.25 1.83 7.74
C ASP A 33 -8.15 1.37 9.20
N ASP A 34 -7.82 2.30 10.09
CA ASP A 34 -7.65 1.97 11.50
C ASP A 34 -8.95 1.64 12.18
N GLN A 35 -10.05 2.16 11.67
CA GLN A 35 -11.34 1.91 12.27
C GLN A 35 -11.74 0.46 12.07
N ASN A 36 -11.53 -0.07 10.88
CA ASN A 36 -11.87 -1.45 10.57
C ASN A 36 -10.67 -2.39 10.68
N ARG A 37 -9.50 -1.83 11.00
CA ARG A 37 -8.27 -2.59 11.20
C ARG A 37 -7.91 -3.40 9.98
N VAL A 38 -7.80 -2.71 8.85
CA VAL A 38 -7.49 -3.39 7.62
C VAL A 38 -6.59 -2.55 6.74
N TRP A 39 -5.63 -3.23 6.11
CA TRP A 39 -4.83 -2.67 5.03
C TRP A 39 -5.50 -3.09 3.74
N THR A 40 -5.90 -2.15 2.92
CA THR A 40 -6.56 -2.46 1.65
C THR A 40 -5.68 -2.07 0.49
N LEU A 41 -5.41 -3.01 -0.39
CA LEU A 41 -4.68 -2.76 -1.62
C LEU A 41 -5.66 -2.96 -2.77
N THR A 42 -5.86 -1.93 -3.57
CA THR A 42 -6.84 -1.95 -4.65
C THR A 42 -6.15 -1.78 -5.99
N GLY A 43 -6.36 -2.71 -6.89
CA GLY A 43 -5.75 -2.61 -8.21
C GLY A 43 -6.15 -3.78 -9.09
N SER A 44 -5.68 -3.73 -10.33
CA SER A 44 -5.84 -4.86 -11.23
C SER A 44 -4.97 -6.01 -10.72
N ARG A 45 -5.21 -7.21 -11.22
CA ARG A 45 -4.37 -8.34 -10.82
C ARG A 45 -2.90 -8.04 -11.10
N ALA A 46 -2.60 -7.52 -12.30
CA ALA A 46 -1.23 -7.19 -12.66
C ALA A 46 -0.65 -6.12 -11.73
N GLY A 47 -1.45 -5.12 -11.39
CA GLY A 47 -1.00 -4.08 -10.48
C GLY A 47 -0.74 -4.62 -9.09
N LEU A 48 -1.63 -5.46 -8.59
CA LEU A 48 -1.46 -6.03 -7.25
C LEU A 48 -0.26 -6.96 -7.16
N LEU A 49 0.17 -7.55 -8.27
CA LEU A 49 1.36 -8.37 -8.28
C LEU A 49 2.64 -7.57 -8.03
N HIS A 50 2.56 -6.25 -8.13
CA HIS A 50 3.70 -5.42 -7.72
C HIS A 50 3.96 -5.53 -6.22
N PHE A 51 2.96 -5.88 -5.43
CA PHE A 51 3.14 -5.99 -3.99
C PHE A 51 4.09 -7.14 -3.61
N PRO A 52 3.91 -8.37 -4.08
CA PRO A 52 4.91 -9.39 -3.79
C PRO A 52 6.29 -9.06 -4.35
N ASP A 53 6.36 -8.39 -5.50
CA ASP A 53 7.66 -7.97 -6.03
C ASP A 53 8.32 -6.96 -5.11
N LEU A 54 7.54 -6.05 -4.55
CA LEU A 54 8.02 -5.05 -3.63
C LEU A 54 8.52 -5.71 -2.34
N LEU A 55 7.80 -6.70 -1.84
CA LEU A 55 8.24 -7.43 -0.65
C LEU A 55 9.58 -8.12 -0.91
N ARG A 56 9.74 -8.73 -2.07
CA ARG A 56 10.99 -9.41 -2.38
C ARG A 56 12.14 -8.43 -2.57
N GLY A 57 11.84 -7.25 -3.13
CA GLY A 57 12.84 -6.20 -3.22
C GLY A 57 13.29 -5.72 -1.85
N PHE A 58 12.34 -5.60 -0.92
CA PHE A 58 12.66 -5.24 0.45
C PHE A 58 13.58 -6.28 1.09
N ILE A 59 13.26 -7.54 0.88
CA ILE A 59 13.99 -8.65 1.51
C ILE A 59 15.44 -8.72 1.07
N ILE A 60 15.73 -8.46 -0.18
CA ILE A 60 17.09 -8.60 -0.68
C ILE A 60 17.99 -7.42 -0.36
N ASP A 61 17.42 -6.34 0.15
CA ASP A 61 18.22 -5.16 0.49
C ASP A 61 18.89 -5.41 1.86
N PRO A 62 20.22 -5.44 1.93
CA PRO A 62 20.89 -5.72 3.21
C PRO A 62 20.53 -4.72 4.30
N ALA A 63 20.16 -3.51 3.95
CA ALA A 63 19.77 -2.52 4.93
C ALA A 63 18.53 -2.94 5.70
N ASN A 64 17.73 -3.84 5.14
CA ASN A 64 16.49 -4.27 5.77
C ASN A 64 16.64 -5.55 6.58
N ALA A 65 17.88 -6.05 6.76
CA ALA A 65 18.08 -7.30 7.48
C ALA A 65 17.92 -7.14 8.99
N SER A 66 18.08 -5.94 9.52
CA SER A 66 18.01 -5.72 10.96
C SER A 66 16.59 -5.58 11.44
N ASP A 67 16.33 -6.11 12.63
CA ASP A 67 15.03 -5.98 13.26
C ASP A 67 14.69 -4.50 13.39
N GLY A 68 13.49 -4.12 13.00
CA GLY A 68 13.06 -2.73 13.04
C GLY A 68 13.32 -1.94 11.78
N ALA A 69 14.06 -2.49 10.81
CA ALA A 69 14.26 -1.79 9.55
C ALA A 69 12.90 -1.61 8.86
N GLN A 70 12.63 -0.42 8.37
CA GLN A 70 11.31 -0.10 7.85
C GLN A 70 11.45 0.76 6.61
N GLN A 71 10.58 0.51 5.64
CA GLN A 71 10.51 1.30 4.42
C GLN A 71 9.08 1.70 4.15
N HIS A 72 8.92 2.90 3.57
CA HIS A 72 7.63 3.43 3.18
C HIS A 72 7.54 3.46 1.67
N TYR A 73 6.41 3.10 1.13
CA TYR A 73 6.24 3.01 -0.31
C TYR A 73 4.98 3.77 -0.73
N GLY A 74 5.02 4.28 -1.95
CA GLY A 74 3.87 4.91 -2.55
C GLY A 74 3.67 6.35 -2.12
N PRO A 75 2.69 7.02 -2.70
CA PRO A 75 2.40 8.40 -2.33
C PRO A 75 2.08 8.51 -0.85
N TYR A 76 2.57 9.55 -0.22
CA TYR A 76 2.40 9.82 1.21
C TYR A 76 3.06 8.75 2.09
N GLY A 77 3.86 7.85 1.53
CA GLY A 77 4.39 6.74 2.30
C GLY A 77 3.30 5.84 2.83
N SER A 78 2.29 5.58 2.02
CA SER A 78 1.08 4.91 2.49
C SER A 78 1.28 3.46 2.89
N LEU A 79 2.25 2.79 2.30
CA LEU A 79 2.48 1.38 2.58
C LEU A 79 3.77 1.24 3.39
N ASP A 80 3.69 0.63 4.55
CA ASP A 80 4.83 0.45 5.44
C ASP A 80 5.17 -1.02 5.58
N ILE A 81 6.43 -1.37 5.31
CA ILE A 81 6.93 -2.73 5.47
C ILE A 81 8.05 -2.69 6.49
N MET A 82 8.06 -3.60 7.44
CA MET A 82 9.07 -3.60 8.50
C MET A 82 9.59 -5.00 8.79
N THR A 83 10.89 -5.10 9.00
CA THR A 83 11.49 -6.34 9.48
C THR A 83 11.26 -6.47 10.98
N TYR A 84 10.73 -7.59 11.40
CA TYR A 84 10.42 -7.80 12.81
C TYR A 84 10.47 -9.29 13.10
N ALA A 85 10.76 -9.64 14.34
CA ALA A 85 10.91 -11.05 14.70
C ALA A 85 9.66 -11.86 14.47
N ASP A 86 8.49 -11.24 14.73
CA ASP A 86 7.22 -11.94 14.61
C ASP A 86 6.39 -11.36 13.47
N ALA A 87 5.81 -12.23 12.67
CA ALA A 87 4.92 -11.80 11.60
C ALA A 87 3.73 -11.07 12.19
N GLY A 88 3.32 -9.98 11.57
CA GLY A 88 2.19 -9.21 12.07
C GLY A 88 1.63 -8.26 11.05
N LEU A 89 0.33 -8.03 11.17
CA LEU A 89 -0.36 -6.98 10.44
C LEU A 89 -0.83 -6.00 11.50
N THR A 90 -0.25 -4.81 11.52
CA THR A 90 -0.50 -3.87 12.59
C THR A 90 -0.88 -2.51 12.05
N GLY A 91 -1.29 -1.61 12.90
CA GLY A 91 -1.62 -0.25 12.48
C GLY A 91 -0.42 0.57 12.09
N ASN A 92 0.79 0.05 12.28
CA ASN A 92 2.01 0.76 11.92
C ASN A 92 2.71 0.19 10.71
N ALA A 93 2.58 -1.10 10.47
CA ALA A 93 3.30 -1.72 9.36
C ALA A 93 2.81 -3.14 9.11
N ILE A 94 3.09 -3.62 7.92
CA ILE A 94 3.02 -5.03 7.59
C ILE A 94 4.42 -5.54 7.88
N ARG A 95 4.56 -6.47 8.81
CA ARG A 95 5.88 -6.80 9.34
C ARG A 95 6.11 -8.30 9.47
N GLY A 96 7.38 -8.67 9.60
CA GLY A 96 7.77 -10.04 9.81
C GLY A 96 9.25 -10.20 9.59
N SER A 97 9.78 -11.40 9.84
CA SER A 97 11.14 -11.71 9.46
C SER A 97 11.23 -11.70 7.94
N LEU A 98 12.45 -11.70 7.43
CA LEU A 98 12.61 -11.75 5.97
C LEU A 98 11.94 -13.00 5.39
N THR A 99 12.03 -14.12 6.11
CA THR A 99 11.37 -15.35 5.70
C THR A 99 9.85 -15.19 5.73
N ASP A 100 9.33 -14.51 6.75
CA ASP A 100 7.90 -14.28 6.84
C ASP A 100 7.41 -13.39 5.70
N LEU A 101 8.16 -12.36 5.39
CA LEU A 101 7.75 -11.44 4.32
C LEU A 101 7.79 -12.15 2.95
N ASP A 102 8.75 -13.07 2.77
CA ASP A 102 8.77 -13.86 1.55
C ASP A 102 7.56 -14.79 1.49
N ARG A 103 7.18 -15.35 2.63
CA ARG A 103 5.99 -16.19 2.71
C ARG A 103 4.74 -15.38 2.37
N LEU A 104 4.67 -14.14 2.85
CA LEU A 104 3.53 -13.28 2.52
C LEU A 104 3.47 -13.02 1.02
N ALA A 105 4.62 -12.78 0.40
CA ALA A 105 4.66 -12.57 -1.04
C ALA A 105 4.11 -13.79 -1.78
N SER A 106 4.46 -14.98 -1.35
CA SER A 106 3.97 -16.21 -1.96
C SER A 106 2.47 -16.41 -1.74
N ILE A 107 1.99 -16.08 -0.55
CA ILE A 107 0.56 -16.17 -0.25
C ILE A 107 -0.23 -15.25 -1.19
N VAL A 108 0.24 -14.01 -1.35
CA VAL A 108 -0.43 -13.05 -2.20
C VAL A 108 -0.43 -13.54 -3.65
N GLU A 109 0.72 -14.03 -4.12
CA GLU A 109 0.81 -14.54 -5.49
C GLU A 109 -0.15 -15.69 -5.74
N THR A 110 -0.24 -16.60 -4.79
CA THR A 110 -1.11 -17.76 -4.94
C THR A 110 -2.57 -17.33 -5.08
N HIS A 111 -2.99 -16.37 -4.28
CA HIS A 111 -4.35 -15.87 -4.39
C HIS A 111 -4.59 -15.14 -5.70
N LEU A 112 -3.61 -14.33 -6.14
CA LEU A 112 -3.81 -13.52 -7.32
C LEU A 112 -3.84 -14.32 -8.61
N VAL A 113 -3.16 -15.46 -8.62
CA VAL A 113 -3.14 -16.30 -9.81
C VAL A 113 -4.54 -16.71 -10.24
N VAL A 114 -5.41 -16.96 -9.28
CA VAL A 114 -6.77 -17.41 -9.57
C VAL A 114 -7.83 -16.34 -9.35
N ALA A 115 -7.43 -15.14 -8.99
CA ALA A 115 -8.41 -14.10 -8.67
C ALA A 115 -9.04 -13.53 -9.93
N GLU A 116 -10.32 -13.20 -9.81
CA GLU A 116 -11.04 -12.58 -10.90
C GLU A 116 -11.36 -11.14 -10.53
N PRO A 117 -11.51 -10.27 -11.52
CA PRO A 117 -11.93 -8.89 -11.22
C PRO A 117 -13.22 -8.89 -10.43
N GLY A 118 -13.27 -8.03 -9.42
CA GLY A 118 -14.42 -7.97 -8.53
C GLY A 118 -14.27 -8.81 -7.27
N THR A 119 -13.17 -9.56 -7.16
CA THR A 119 -12.93 -10.40 -5.98
C THR A 119 -12.25 -9.59 -4.90
N SER A 120 -12.58 -9.87 -3.65
CA SER A 120 -11.91 -9.29 -2.51
C SER A 120 -11.30 -10.44 -1.71
N ILE A 121 -9.99 -10.36 -1.48
CA ILE A 121 -9.25 -11.44 -0.81
C ILE A 121 -8.78 -10.94 0.55
N ARG A 122 -9.13 -11.65 1.60
CA ARG A 122 -8.73 -11.27 2.95
C ARG A 122 -7.65 -12.21 3.45
N ILE A 123 -6.53 -11.64 3.88
CA ILE A 123 -5.39 -12.41 4.36
C ILE A 123 -5.12 -12.01 5.80
N ARG A 124 -5.13 -12.93 6.70
CA ARG A 124 -4.72 -12.73 8.07
C ARG A 124 -4.24 -14.06 8.65
N GLU A 125 -5.13 -15.06 8.71
CA GLU A 125 -4.78 -16.33 9.33
C GLU A 125 -3.65 -17.05 8.63
N GLU A 126 -3.56 -16.88 7.34
CA GLU A 126 -2.51 -17.55 6.56
C GLU A 126 -1.14 -16.97 6.86
N TYR A 127 -1.09 -15.73 7.29
CA TYR A 127 0.18 -15.05 7.51
C TYR A 127 0.45 -14.80 8.98
N ALA A 128 -0.48 -14.19 9.69
CA ALA A 128 -0.27 -13.78 11.07
C ALA A 128 -1.60 -13.83 11.82
N PRO A 129 -2.00 -15.02 12.25
CA PRO A 129 -3.33 -15.22 12.81
C PRO A 129 -3.62 -14.44 14.09
N ASP A 130 -2.56 -14.06 14.81
CA ASP A 130 -2.74 -13.32 16.05
C ASP A 130 -2.86 -11.82 15.83
N SER A 131 -2.77 -11.37 14.60
CA SER A 131 -2.84 -9.94 14.30
C SER A 131 -4.25 -9.42 14.45
N ARG A 132 -4.36 -8.17 14.88
CA ARG A 132 -5.65 -7.52 14.95
C ARG A 132 -6.09 -6.96 13.62
N TYR A 133 -5.14 -6.73 12.71
CA TYR A 133 -5.41 -6.19 11.40
C TYR A 133 -5.42 -7.30 10.37
N ALA A 134 -6.02 -7.03 9.23
CA ALA A 134 -6.01 -7.96 8.11
C ALA A 134 -5.52 -7.22 6.88
N LEU A 135 -5.10 -7.96 5.88
CA LEU A 135 -4.73 -7.41 4.59
C LEU A 135 -5.83 -7.82 3.60
N VAL A 136 -6.35 -6.84 2.87
CA VAL A 136 -7.38 -7.13 1.87
C VAL A 136 -6.87 -6.69 0.51
N LEU A 137 -7.01 -7.60 -0.46
CA LEU A 137 -6.67 -7.33 -1.84
C LEU A 137 -7.98 -7.18 -2.60
N ASP A 138 -8.23 -5.99 -3.12
CA ASP A 138 -9.45 -5.70 -3.84
C ASP A 138 -9.12 -5.71 -5.32
N VAL A 139 -9.46 -6.80 -6.00
CA VAL A 139 -9.04 -7.03 -7.38
C VAL A 139 -9.98 -6.34 -8.34
N ARG A 140 -9.45 -5.46 -9.15
CA ARG A 140 -10.22 -4.71 -10.12
C ARG A 140 -9.92 -5.18 -11.53
N ALA A 141 -10.69 -4.68 -12.47
CA ALA A 141 -10.53 -5.05 -13.87
C ALA A 141 -9.18 -4.60 -14.41
N ASP A 142 -8.74 -5.27 -15.45
CA ASP A 142 -7.51 -4.86 -16.14
C ASP A 142 -7.70 -3.42 -16.62
N GLY A 143 -6.64 -2.65 -16.55
CA GLY A 143 -6.72 -1.24 -16.93
C GLY A 143 -7.16 -0.32 -15.83
N PHE A 144 -7.51 -0.84 -14.65
CA PHE A 144 -7.88 0.00 -13.53
C PHE A 144 -6.74 0.95 -13.19
N ASP A 145 -7.07 2.23 -12.99
CA ASP A 145 -6.09 3.25 -12.64
C ASP A 145 -6.10 3.43 -11.12
N PRO A 146 -5.05 2.99 -10.42
CA PRO A 146 -5.07 3.09 -8.97
C PRO A 146 -5.15 4.52 -8.46
N SER A 147 -4.72 5.49 -9.25
CA SER A 147 -4.81 6.88 -8.81
C SER A 147 -6.25 7.35 -8.73
N SER A 148 -7.17 6.68 -9.40
CA SER A 148 -8.57 7.10 -9.39
C SER A 148 -9.22 6.89 -8.02
N THR A 149 -8.65 6.06 -7.18
CA THR A 149 -9.21 5.78 -5.87
C THR A 149 -8.85 6.87 -4.85
N ASP A 150 -7.82 7.66 -5.14
CA ASP A 150 -7.33 8.67 -4.21
C ASP A 150 -8.11 9.97 -4.35
N SER A 151 -9.41 9.88 -4.18
CA SER A 151 -10.25 11.06 -4.35
C SER A 151 -10.05 12.07 -3.25
N GLU A 152 -9.66 11.60 -2.08
CA GLU A 152 -9.46 12.46 -0.96
C GLU A 152 -8.35 13.45 -1.19
N ARG A 153 -7.35 13.09 -1.97
CA ARG A 153 -6.20 13.96 -2.16
C ARG A 153 -6.16 14.59 -3.52
N LEU A 154 -6.74 13.93 -4.51
CA LEU A 154 -6.61 14.38 -5.86
C LEU A 154 -7.74 15.23 -6.35
N GLY A 155 -8.92 14.82 -6.06
CA GLY A 155 -10.04 15.51 -6.65
C GLY A 155 -10.86 16.20 -5.67
N SER A 156 -10.59 16.02 -4.45
CA SER A 156 -11.51 16.44 -3.47
C SER A 156 -11.20 17.75 -2.84
N THR A 157 -10.17 18.40 -3.26
CA THR A 157 -9.86 19.65 -2.62
C THR A 157 -11.04 20.56 -2.63
N ALA A 158 -11.68 20.68 -3.73
CA ALA A 158 -12.84 21.53 -3.83
C ALA A 158 -13.99 20.94 -3.09
N GLU A 159 -14.16 19.67 -3.14
CA GLU A 159 -15.25 19.11 -2.47
C GLU A 159 -15.09 19.06 -1.04
N ARG A 160 -13.88 18.98 -0.57
CA ARG A 160 -13.66 18.91 0.81
C ARG A 160 -14.16 20.13 1.43
N GLY A 161 -14.09 21.19 0.75
CA GLY A 161 -14.67 22.34 1.29
C GLY A 161 -16.13 22.20 1.44
N ALA A 162 -16.67 21.45 0.65
CA ALA A 162 -18.07 21.25 0.82
C ALA A 162 -18.30 20.34 1.94
N PRO A 163 -18.38 19.88 2.43
CA PRO A 163 -18.50 19.17 3.45
C PRO A 163 -18.71 18.10 3.80
N LYS A 164 -18.48 17.82 3.38
CA LYS A 164 -18.58 16.97 3.57
C LYS A 164 -19.06 16.62 4.36
N LYS A 165 -19.05 16.90 4.49
CA LYS A 165 -19.38 16.64 4.96
C LYS A 165 -20.29 16.51 5.41
N THR A 166 -20.55 16.77 5.21
CA THR A 166 -21.30 16.65 5.52
C THR A 166 -21.81 15.84 5.75
N SER A 167 -21.71 15.53 5.56
CA SER A 167 -22.12 14.87 5.63
C SER A 167 -22.12 14.42 5.97
N SER A 168 -21.97 14.47 6.10
CA SER A 168 -21.86 14.10 6.30
C SER A 168 -21.95 13.73 6.50
#